data_07faba9c7d0587add38d49a25a4a7b32
#
_entry.id   07faba9c7d0587add38d49a25a4a7b32
#
_cell.length_a   1.000
_cell.length_b   1.000
_cell.length_c   1.000
_cell.angle_alpha   90.00
_cell.angle_beta   90.00
_cell.angle_gamma   90.00
#
_symmetry.space_group_name_H-M   'P 1'
#
loop_
_entity.id
_entity.type
_entity.pdbx_description
1 polymer ?
#
loop_
_entity_poly.entity_id
_entity_poly.type
_entity_poly.pdbx_seq_one_letter_code
_entity_poly.pdbx_strand_id
1 'polypeptide(L)'
;LAPVSSSLEEPIRGQKAAIPREMLEGASPAAIGAVEDTVRRLEALGVSVEEISLPALQLAAPAYYIIACAEASSNLARYDGIRYGHRSQKPAASFQEAVGNSRREGFGPEVRRRILMGAWVLSAGHREQYYQQAQKARQAVKASLLEALSRFDFLLAPPFPATELPLGQALKDPVALYQADLCTVPASLAGLPALSTPSAVWENDHPTGVQLISRPFADGLLLRVAHHLEQTGTRPPLPKPVAALLQKEVL
;
A
#
# COMPACT_ATOMS: atom_id res chain seq x y z
N LEU A 1 3.50 11.84 24.43
CA LEU A 1 2.51 10.91 23.87
C LEU A 1 2.39 9.73 24.82
N ALA A 2 1.18 9.36 25.23
CA ALA A 2 0.96 8.16 26.02
C ALA A 2 1.38 6.92 25.21
N PRO A 3 1.94 5.87 25.84
CA PRO A 3 2.26 4.64 25.13
C PRO A 3 0.98 4.07 24.48
N VAL A 4 1.03 3.71 23.21
CA VAL A 4 -0.11 3.12 22.51
C VAL A 4 -0.58 1.82 23.19
N SER A 5 0.36 1.08 23.79
CA SER A 5 0.08 -0.15 24.54
C SER A 5 -0.94 0.03 25.67
N SER A 6 -1.03 1.21 26.29
CA SER A 6 -1.98 1.46 27.37
C SER A 6 -3.44 1.58 26.91
N SER A 7 -3.70 1.75 25.62
CA SER A 7 -5.04 1.91 25.05
C SER A 7 -5.52 0.73 24.22
N LEU A 8 -4.73 -0.34 24.09
CA LEU A 8 -5.09 -1.50 23.25
C LEU A 8 -6.33 -2.24 23.77
N GLU A 9 -6.50 -2.33 25.07
CA GLU A 9 -7.61 -3.03 25.74
C GLU A 9 -8.89 -2.19 25.83
N GLU A 10 -8.83 -0.89 25.46
CA GLU A 10 -10.04 -0.06 25.47
C GLU A 10 -11.06 -0.60 24.44
N PRO A 11 -12.36 -0.66 24.80
CA PRO A 11 -13.38 -1.20 23.90
C PRO A 11 -13.50 -0.39 22.61
N ILE A 12 -13.78 -1.09 21.51
CA ILE A 12 -14.06 -0.48 20.20
C ILE A 12 -15.57 -0.39 19.90
N ARG A 13 -16.42 -0.76 20.86
CA ARG A 13 -17.88 -0.67 20.75
C ARG A 13 -18.32 0.77 20.49
N GLY A 14 -19.23 0.93 19.52
CA GLY A 14 -19.75 2.24 19.13
C GLY A 14 -18.92 2.95 18.07
N GLN A 15 -17.76 2.41 17.69
CA GLN A 15 -16.99 2.90 16.54
C GLN A 15 -17.77 2.65 15.24
N LYS A 16 -17.49 3.48 14.24
CA LYS A 16 -18.11 3.40 12.91
C LYS A 16 -17.04 3.13 11.86
N ALA A 17 -17.26 2.11 11.06
CA ALA A 17 -16.39 1.79 9.94
C ALA A 17 -17.13 1.94 8.60
N ALA A 18 -16.39 2.19 7.54
CA ALA A 18 -16.95 2.18 6.20
C ALA A 18 -16.08 1.37 5.22
N ILE A 19 -16.73 0.79 4.21
CA ILE A 19 -16.08 0.07 3.12
C ILE A 19 -16.27 0.87 1.84
N PRO A 20 -15.21 1.49 1.29
CA PRO A 20 -15.29 2.10 -0.03
C PRO A 20 -15.44 1.01 -1.10
N ARG A 21 -16.57 1.00 -1.83
CA ARG A 21 -16.85 -0.03 -2.85
C ARG A 21 -15.79 -0.05 -3.95
N GLU A 22 -15.20 1.10 -4.26
CA GLU A 22 -14.17 1.23 -5.28
C GLU A 22 -12.88 0.47 -4.92
N MET A 23 -12.64 0.22 -3.62
CA MET A 23 -11.52 -0.61 -3.16
C MET A 23 -11.80 -2.13 -3.25
N LEU A 24 -13.05 -2.51 -3.52
CA LEU A 24 -13.44 -3.91 -3.78
C LEU A 24 -13.51 -4.22 -5.28
N GLU A 25 -13.49 -3.20 -6.14
CA GLU A 25 -13.56 -3.40 -7.58
C GLU A 25 -12.39 -4.27 -8.08
N GLY A 26 -12.72 -5.37 -8.74
CA GLY A 26 -11.73 -6.33 -9.24
C GLY A 26 -11.07 -7.21 -8.17
N ALA A 27 -11.53 -7.15 -6.92
CA ALA A 27 -11.04 -8.02 -5.86
C ALA A 27 -11.48 -9.48 -6.06
N SER A 28 -10.61 -10.42 -5.70
CA SER A 28 -10.92 -11.86 -5.74
C SER A 28 -12.00 -12.22 -4.72
N PRO A 29 -12.73 -13.34 -4.93
CA PRO A 29 -13.70 -13.81 -3.95
C PRO A 29 -13.10 -14.00 -2.55
N ALA A 30 -11.85 -14.42 -2.45
CA ALA A 30 -11.17 -14.58 -1.17
C ALA A 30 -10.87 -13.23 -0.49
N ALA A 31 -10.46 -12.22 -1.24
CA ALA A 31 -10.25 -10.87 -0.72
C ALA A 31 -11.58 -10.24 -0.24
N ILE A 32 -12.66 -10.43 -0.99
CA ILE A 32 -14.01 -10.00 -0.59
C ILE A 32 -14.44 -10.76 0.68
N GLY A 33 -14.30 -12.08 0.70
CA GLY A 33 -14.64 -12.92 1.85
C GLY A 33 -13.86 -12.56 3.12
N ALA A 34 -12.61 -12.10 2.98
CA ALA A 34 -11.81 -11.60 4.09
C ALA A 34 -12.41 -10.31 4.69
N VAL A 35 -12.89 -9.40 3.85
CA VAL A 35 -13.57 -8.18 4.29
C VAL A 35 -14.89 -8.54 4.97
N GLU A 36 -15.71 -9.40 4.38
CA GLU A 36 -17.00 -9.83 4.93
C GLU A 36 -16.85 -10.56 6.28
N ASP A 37 -15.84 -11.42 6.41
CA ASP A 37 -15.53 -12.07 7.70
C ASP A 37 -15.16 -11.04 8.76
N THR A 38 -14.32 -10.08 8.39
CA THR A 38 -13.91 -9.01 9.30
C THR A 38 -15.10 -8.13 9.71
N VAL A 39 -16.02 -7.84 8.79
CA VAL A 39 -17.26 -7.11 9.09
C VAL A 39 -18.06 -7.84 10.17
N ARG A 40 -18.35 -9.14 9.99
CA ARG A 40 -19.09 -9.93 10.99
C ARG A 40 -18.43 -9.86 12.37
N ARG A 41 -17.11 -9.92 12.42
CA ARG A 41 -16.34 -9.85 13.68
C ARG A 41 -16.40 -8.46 14.31
N LEU A 42 -16.29 -7.41 13.52
CA LEU A 42 -16.42 -6.02 13.99
C LEU A 42 -17.83 -5.74 14.52
N GLU A 43 -18.87 -6.21 13.84
CA GLU A 43 -20.26 -6.08 14.28
C GLU A 43 -20.51 -6.82 15.61
N ALA A 44 -19.95 -8.01 15.78
CA ALA A 44 -20.01 -8.75 17.04
C ALA A 44 -19.30 -8.01 18.20
N LEU A 45 -18.29 -7.18 17.90
CA LEU A 45 -17.63 -6.28 18.85
C LEU A 45 -18.39 -4.96 19.07
N GLY A 46 -19.51 -4.73 18.36
CA GLY A 46 -20.36 -3.56 18.49
C GLY A 46 -19.91 -2.36 17.64
N VAL A 47 -19.12 -2.59 16.59
CA VAL A 47 -18.79 -1.60 15.56
C VAL A 47 -19.89 -1.62 14.51
N SER A 48 -20.36 -0.46 14.04
CA SER A 48 -21.25 -0.37 12.88
C SER A 48 -20.42 -0.26 11.59
N VAL A 49 -20.81 -1.00 10.55
CA VAL A 49 -20.11 -0.98 9.27
C VAL A 49 -21.08 -0.62 8.14
N GLU A 50 -20.70 0.31 7.28
CA GLU A 50 -21.49 0.76 6.14
C GLU A 50 -20.66 0.68 4.85
N GLU A 51 -21.30 0.31 3.73
CA GLU A 51 -20.69 0.47 2.42
C GLU A 51 -20.94 1.89 1.90
N ILE A 52 -19.86 2.52 1.38
CA ILE A 52 -19.91 3.88 0.84
C ILE A 52 -19.30 3.92 -0.57
N SER A 53 -19.59 4.98 -1.32
CA SER A 53 -18.95 5.25 -2.62
C SER A 53 -18.02 6.45 -2.52
N LEU A 54 -16.79 6.28 -2.97
CA LEU A 54 -15.74 7.31 -3.06
C LEU A 54 -15.13 7.33 -4.47
N PRO A 55 -15.85 7.82 -5.50
CA PRO A 55 -15.41 7.72 -6.91
C PRO A 55 -14.04 8.34 -7.19
N ALA A 56 -13.62 9.32 -6.37
CA ALA A 56 -12.30 9.92 -6.49
C ALA A 56 -11.15 8.91 -6.34
N LEU A 57 -11.37 7.74 -5.70
CA LEU A 57 -10.36 6.71 -5.53
C LEU A 57 -9.87 6.11 -6.85
N GLN A 58 -10.69 6.14 -7.90
CA GLN A 58 -10.30 5.72 -9.25
C GLN A 58 -9.15 6.56 -9.82
N LEU A 59 -8.95 7.78 -9.33
CA LEU A 59 -7.84 8.64 -9.72
C LEU A 59 -6.53 8.31 -9.00
N ALA A 60 -6.56 7.48 -7.96
CA ALA A 60 -5.41 7.27 -7.08
C ALA A 60 -4.23 6.60 -7.80
N ALA A 61 -4.45 5.47 -8.47
CA ALA A 61 -3.38 4.73 -9.13
C ALA A 61 -2.68 5.53 -10.24
N PRO A 62 -3.39 6.14 -11.21
CA PRO A 62 -2.73 6.96 -12.24
C PRO A 62 -2.01 8.18 -11.65
N ALA A 63 -2.60 8.87 -10.66
CA ALA A 63 -1.95 10.00 -9.99
C ALA A 63 -0.66 9.59 -9.27
N TYR A 64 -0.72 8.49 -8.51
CA TYR A 64 0.46 7.92 -7.84
C TYR A 64 1.57 7.63 -8.83
N TYR A 65 1.25 7.00 -9.95
CA TYR A 65 2.24 6.58 -10.92
C TYR A 65 3.03 7.75 -11.48
N ILE A 66 2.33 8.81 -11.86
CA ILE A 66 2.92 10.04 -12.38
C ILE A 66 3.80 10.71 -11.30
N ILE A 67 3.27 10.86 -10.09
CA ILE A 67 3.98 11.52 -8.98
C ILE A 67 5.21 10.70 -8.57
N ALA A 68 5.05 9.40 -8.38
CA ALA A 68 6.14 8.52 -7.95
C ALA A 68 7.29 8.47 -8.98
N CYS A 69 6.97 8.41 -10.27
CA CYS A 69 8.00 8.46 -11.32
C CYS A 69 8.73 9.82 -11.34
N ALA A 70 8.00 10.93 -11.21
CA ALA A 70 8.57 12.28 -11.18
C ALA A 70 9.51 12.45 -9.98
N GLU A 71 9.08 12.03 -8.79
CA GLU A 71 9.89 12.08 -7.58
C GLU A 71 11.08 11.11 -7.62
N ALA A 72 10.89 9.90 -8.14
CA ALA A 72 11.98 8.94 -8.32
C ALA A 72 13.06 9.48 -9.27
N SER A 73 12.69 10.09 -10.38
CA SER A 73 13.63 10.72 -11.32
C SER A 73 14.48 11.79 -10.63
N SER A 74 13.84 12.66 -9.85
CA SER A 74 14.52 13.74 -9.12
C SER A 74 15.38 13.19 -7.97
N ASN A 75 14.84 12.32 -7.13
CA ASN A 75 15.52 11.82 -5.94
C ASN A 75 16.70 10.91 -6.27
N LEU A 76 16.56 10.07 -7.29
CA LEU A 76 17.62 9.14 -7.71
C LEU A 76 18.71 9.80 -8.57
N ALA A 77 18.56 11.08 -8.93
CA ALA A 77 19.61 11.82 -9.63
C ALA A 77 20.91 11.90 -8.84
N ARG A 78 20.85 11.86 -7.50
CA ARG A 78 22.01 11.91 -6.60
C ARG A 78 22.92 10.69 -6.66
N TYR A 79 22.43 9.56 -7.17
CA TYR A 79 23.19 8.32 -7.26
C TYR A 79 24.04 8.30 -8.53
N ASP A 80 25.19 8.96 -8.47
CA ASP A 80 26.13 9.16 -9.57
C ASP A 80 27.29 8.11 -9.59
N GLY A 81 27.39 7.31 -8.52
CA GLY A 81 28.48 6.34 -8.35
C GLY A 81 29.80 6.98 -7.87
N ILE A 82 29.78 8.26 -7.49
CA ILE A 82 30.93 8.99 -6.96
C ILE A 82 30.77 9.26 -5.47
N ARG A 83 29.66 9.91 -5.08
CA ARG A 83 29.32 10.16 -3.68
C ARG A 83 28.45 9.08 -3.11
N TYR A 84 27.51 8.56 -3.92
CA TYR A 84 26.49 7.61 -3.48
C TYR A 84 26.27 6.52 -4.52
N GLY A 85 25.87 5.36 -4.04
CA GLY A 85 25.42 4.23 -4.85
C GLY A 85 26.57 3.39 -5.41
N HIS A 86 26.19 2.50 -6.33
CA HIS A 86 27.14 1.62 -7.03
C HIS A 86 28.09 2.42 -7.91
N ARG A 87 29.39 2.07 -7.85
CA ARG A 87 30.42 2.62 -8.74
C ARG A 87 30.90 1.56 -9.71
N SER A 88 30.75 1.83 -11.00
CA SER A 88 31.28 0.96 -12.05
C SER A 88 32.81 0.90 -11.99
N GLN A 89 33.33 -0.29 -12.20
CA GLN A 89 34.79 -0.53 -12.34
C GLN A 89 35.25 -0.46 -13.83
N LYS A 90 34.32 -0.23 -14.76
CA LYS A 90 34.66 -0.10 -16.18
C LYS A 90 35.47 1.16 -16.42
N PRO A 91 36.53 1.11 -17.26
CA PRO A 91 37.20 2.30 -17.74
C PRO A 91 36.22 3.27 -18.40
N ALA A 92 36.40 4.55 -18.16
CA ALA A 92 35.54 5.58 -18.74
C ALA A 92 36.41 6.74 -19.24
N ALA A 93 36.17 7.18 -20.47
CA ALA A 93 36.89 8.29 -21.10
C ALA A 93 36.43 9.66 -20.60
N SER A 94 35.27 9.72 -19.93
CA SER A 94 34.71 10.98 -19.39
C SER A 94 33.95 10.75 -18.10
N PHE A 95 33.73 11.83 -17.34
CA PHE A 95 32.87 11.86 -16.15
C PHE A 95 31.45 11.36 -16.46
N GLN A 96 30.88 11.84 -17.56
CA GLN A 96 29.53 11.44 -17.98
C GLN A 96 29.44 9.94 -18.27
N GLU A 97 30.47 9.36 -18.89
CA GLU A 97 30.53 7.92 -19.15
C GLU A 97 30.66 7.12 -17.85
N ALA A 98 31.51 7.55 -16.92
CA ALA A 98 31.67 6.91 -15.61
C ALA A 98 30.34 6.87 -14.82
N VAL A 99 29.64 8.01 -14.76
CA VAL A 99 28.30 8.11 -14.15
C VAL A 99 27.28 7.24 -14.89
N GLY A 100 27.28 7.31 -16.22
CA GLY A 100 26.38 6.50 -17.06
C GLY A 100 26.56 5.00 -16.85
N ASN A 101 27.81 4.51 -16.76
CA ASN A 101 28.12 3.12 -16.48
C ASN A 101 27.65 2.70 -15.08
N SER A 102 27.94 3.51 -14.06
CA SER A 102 27.54 3.27 -12.67
C SER A 102 26.01 3.18 -12.54
N ARG A 103 25.28 4.12 -13.13
CA ARG A 103 23.80 4.11 -13.10
C ARG A 103 23.20 2.96 -13.89
N ARG A 104 23.81 2.58 -15.04
CA ARG A 104 23.33 1.45 -15.85
C ARG A 104 23.52 0.11 -15.12
N GLU A 105 24.60 -0.06 -14.37
CA GLU A 105 24.87 -1.26 -13.59
C GLU A 105 24.09 -1.28 -12.28
N GLY A 106 23.98 -0.13 -11.59
CA GLY A 106 23.39 -0.03 -10.27
C GLY A 106 21.86 -0.02 -10.26
N PHE A 107 21.21 0.41 -11.35
CA PHE A 107 19.75 0.47 -11.43
C PHE A 107 19.19 -0.68 -12.28
N GLY A 108 18.28 -1.45 -11.68
CA GLY A 108 17.51 -2.45 -12.39
C GLY A 108 16.57 -1.87 -13.47
N PRO A 109 16.01 -2.72 -14.35
CA PRO A 109 15.17 -2.26 -15.47
C PRO A 109 13.98 -1.40 -15.05
N GLU A 110 13.26 -1.78 -14.00
CA GLU A 110 12.09 -1.06 -13.51
C GLU A 110 12.45 0.34 -12.99
N VAL A 111 13.51 0.45 -12.20
CA VAL A 111 13.99 1.75 -11.68
C VAL A 111 14.39 2.67 -12.83
N ARG A 112 15.10 2.16 -13.83
CA ARG A 112 15.46 2.93 -15.03
C ARG A 112 14.24 3.41 -15.79
N ARG A 113 13.21 2.56 -15.93
CA ARG A 113 11.95 2.91 -16.58
C ARG A 113 11.26 4.06 -15.83
N ARG A 114 11.16 3.99 -14.50
CA ARG A 114 10.57 5.06 -13.67
C ARG A 114 11.36 6.37 -13.77
N ILE A 115 12.69 6.31 -13.79
CA ILE A 115 13.53 7.49 -13.99
C ILE A 115 13.26 8.15 -15.34
N LEU A 116 13.19 7.36 -16.43
CA LEU A 116 12.90 7.89 -17.77
C LEU A 116 11.52 8.51 -17.87
N MET A 117 10.50 7.81 -17.35
CA MET A 117 9.12 8.34 -17.30
C MET A 117 9.04 9.63 -16.48
N GLY A 118 9.70 9.67 -15.31
CA GLY A 118 9.73 10.86 -14.47
C GLY A 118 10.43 12.04 -15.13
N ALA A 119 11.55 11.80 -15.82
CA ALA A 119 12.24 12.83 -16.59
C ALA A 119 11.34 13.40 -17.70
N TRP A 120 10.57 12.56 -18.38
CA TRP A 120 9.62 12.99 -19.40
C TRP A 120 8.47 13.80 -18.78
N VAL A 121 7.86 13.32 -17.71
CA VAL A 121 6.78 14.02 -16.99
C VAL A 121 7.22 15.41 -16.48
N LEU A 122 8.48 15.55 -16.06
CA LEU A 122 9.02 16.81 -15.55
C LEU A 122 9.55 17.74 -16.64
N SER A 123 9.62 17.29 -17.90
CA SER A 123 10.13 18.12 -19.01
C SER A 123 9.18 19.26 -19.36
N ALA A 124 9.71 20.26 -20.07
CA ALA A 124 8.95 21.43 -20.49
C ALA A 124 7.69 21.03 -21.29
N GLY A 125 6.55 21.63 -20.98
CA GLY A 125 5.25 21.35 -21.59
C GLY A 125 4.51 20.15 -20.98
N HIS A 126 5.20 19.12 -20.47
CA HIS A 126 4.55 17.95 -19.86
C HIS A 126 4.25 18.13 -18.37
N ARG A 127 5.07 18.92 -17.66
CA ARG A 127 4.90 19.15 -16.22
C ARG A 127 3.53 19.71 -15.86
N GLU A 128 3.03 20.67 -16.62
CA GLU A 128 1.71 21.27 -16.38
C GLU A 128 0.60 20.30 -16.75
N GLN A 129 0.78 19.57 -17.84
CA GLN A 129 -0.21 18.64 -18.36
C GLN A 129 -0.37 17.40 -17.51
N TYR A 130 0.72 16.85 -16.95
CA TYR A 130 0.68 15.57 -16.23
C TYR A 130 0.93 15.73 -14.73
N TYR A 131 2.06 16.31 -14.33
CA TYR A 131 2.42 16.38 -12.90
C TYR A 131 1.44 17.23 -12.09
N GLN A 132 1.07 18.41 -12.60
CA GLN A 132 0.12 19.26 -11.89
C GLN A 132 -1.28 18.64 -11.84
N GLN A 133 -1.73 17.96 -12.90
CA GLN A 133 -3.01 17.25 -12.88
C GLN A 133 -2.99 16.08 -11.90
N ALA A 134 -1.90 15.34 -11.83
CA ALA A 134 -1.73 14.27 -10.84
C ALA A 134 -1.77 14.81 -9.39
N GLN A 135 -1.17 15.99 -9.14
CA GLN A 135 -1.26 16.64 -7.84
C GLN A 135 -2.69 17.09 -7.49
N LYS A 136 -3.48 17.58 -8.46
CA LYS A 136 -4.90 17.90 -8.27
C LYS A 136 -5.71 16.63 -7.96
N ALA A 137 -5.48 15.55 -8.71
CA ALA A 137 -6.10 14.25 -8.46
C ALA A 137 -5.75 13.72 -7.06
N ARG A 138 -4.49 13.81 -6.63
CA ARG A 138 -4.07 13.48 -5.26
C ARG A 138 -4.88 14.24 -4.22
N GLN A 139 -5.07 15.54 -4.43
CA GLN A 139 -5.86 16.36 -3.50
C GLN A 139 -7.32 15.95 -3.46
N ALA A 140 -7.93 15.62 -4.60
CA ALA A 140 -9.30 15.12 -4.66
C ALA A 140 -9.46 13.79 -3.90
N VAL A 141 -8.53 12.84 -4.09
CA VAL A 141 -8.48 11.57 -3.35
C VAL A 141 -8.38 11.82 -1.85
N LYS A 142 -7.45 12.70 -1.44
CA LYS A 142 -7.26 13.05 -0.02
C LYS A 142 -8.51 13.69 0.58
N ALA A 143 -9.14 14.63 -0.11
CA ALA A 143 -10.34 15.30 0.35
C ALA A 143 -11.50 14.31 0.53
N SER A 144 -11.71 13.41 -0.44
CA SER A 144 -12.75 12.38 -0.39
C SER A 144 -12.55 11.42 0.79
N LEU A 145 -11.31 10.96 1.03
CA LEU A 145 -11.00 10.10 2.18
C LEU A 145 -11.18 10.82 3.51
N LEU A 146 -10.73 12.07 3.64
CA LEU A 146 -10.91 12.84 4.87
C LEU A 146 -12.38 13.18 5.14
N GLU A 147 -13.18 13.43 4.12
CA GLU A 147 -14.63 13.62 4.25
C GLU A 147 -15.29 12.34 4.78
N ALA A 148 -14.97 11.17 4.23
CA ALA A 148 -15.46 9.90 4.76
C ALA A 148 -15.02 9.70 6.23
N LEU A 149 -13.75 9.95 6.54
CA LEU A 149 -13.21 9.83 7.90
C LEU A 149 -13.69 10.92 8.88
N SER A 150 -14.42 11.91 8.43
CA SER A 150 -15.14 12.83 9.33
C SER A 150 -16.43 12.22 9.89
N ARG A 151 -16.97 11.19 9.23
CA ARG A 151 -18.22 10.47 9.58
C ARG A 151 -17.95 9.09 10.16
N PHE A 152 -16.83 8.49 9.78
CA PHE A 152 -16.39 7.15 10.17
C PHE A 152 -15.03 7.22 10.88
N ASP A 153 -14.83 6.35 11.84
CA ASP A 153 -13.59 6.29 12.62
C ASP A 153 -12.45 5.65 11.82
N PHE A 154 -12.78 4.67 10.97
CA PHE A 154 -11.84 4.03 10.06
C PHE A 154 -12.53 3.45 8.82
N LEU A 155 -11.74 3.20 7.79
CA LEU A 155 -12.16 2.51 6.57
C LEU A 155 -11.58 1.10 6.58
N LEU A 156 -12.32 0.16 5.99
CA LEU A 156 -11.95 -1.24 5.82
C LEU A 156 -11.88 -1.58 4.34
N ALA A 157 -10.80 -2.22 3.91
CA ALA A 157 -10.59 -2.66 2.54
C ALA A 157 -9.67 -3.89 2.49
N PRO A 158 -9.59 -4.64 1.39
CA PRO A 158 -8.49 -5.58 1.21
C PRO A 158 -7.17 -4.80 1.03
N PRO A 159 -6.03 -5.31 1.51
CA PRO A 159 -4.73 -4.69 1.25
C PRO A 159 -4.23 -4.99 -0.16
N PHE A 160 -4.78 -6.03 -0.77
CA PHE A 160 -4.43 -6.54 -2.09
C PHE A 160 -5.67 -7.13 -2.75
N PRO A 161 -5.91 -6.89 -4.06
CA PRO A 161 -7.13 -7.35 -4.71
C PRO A 161 -7.18 -8.86 -4.98
N ALA A 162 -6.06 -9.57 -4.83
CA ALA A 162 -5.94 -11.00 -5.01
C ALA A 162 -5.24 -11.65 -3.81
N THR A 163 -5.11 -12.97 -3.79
CA THR A 163 -4.40 -13.67 -2.73
C THR A 163 -2.89 -13.61 -2.94
N GLU A 164 -2.45 -13.76 -4.19
CA GLU A 164 -1.04 -13.81 -4.56
C GLU A 164 -0.81 -13.42 -6.02
N LEU A 165 0.44 -13.09 -6.34
CA LEU A 165 0.91 -12.98 -7.72
C LEU A 165 1.91 -14.12 -8.01
N PRO A 166 1.72 -14.92 -9.07
CA PRO A 166 2.68 -15.93 -9.48
C PRO A 166 4.06 -15.33 -9.75
N LEU A 167 5.12 -16.02 -9.30
CA LEU A 167 6.49 -15.59 -9.51
C LEU A 167 6.78 -15.36 -11.01
N GLY A 168 7.34 -14.20 -11.33
CA GLY A 168 7.69 -13.80 -12.70
C GLY A 168 6.54 -13.21 -13.51
N GLN A 169 5.29 -13.22 -13.06
CA GLN A 169 4.15 -12.61 -13.77
C GLN A 169 4.27 -11.08 -13.82
N ALA A 170 4.70 -10.47 -12.74
CA ALA A 170 4.92 -9.02 -12.64
C ALA A 170 5.90 -8.47 -13.70
N LEU A 171 6.83 -9.31 -14.19
CA LEU A 171 7.77 -8.96 -15.26
C LEU A 171 7.14 -9.00 -16.66
N LYS A 172 6.04 -9.73 -16.81
CA LYS A 172 5.36 -9.93 -18.12
C LYS A 172 4.28 -8.89 -18.38
N ASP A 173 3.59 -8.47 -17.33
CA ASP A 173 2.51 -7.47 -17.42
C ASP A 173 2.65 -6.40 -16.33
N PRO A 174 3.31 -5.28 -16.64
CA PRO A 174 3.42 -4.16 -15.70
C PRO A 174 2.07 -3.55 -15.31
N VAL A 175 1.05 -3.62 -16.18
CA VAL A 175 -0.28 -3.04 -15.88
C VAL A 175 -0.99 -3.86 -14.81
N ALA A 176 -0.91 -5.19 -14.87
CA ALA A 176 -1.46 -6.05 -13.82
C ALA A 176 -0.80 -5.78 -12.45
N LEU A 177 0.50 -5.43 -12.43
CA LEU A 177 1.18 -5.05 -11.20
C LEU A 177 0.63 -3.75 -10.59
N TYR A 178 0.18 -2.80 -11.43
CA TYR A 178 -0.40 -1.55 -10.95
C TYR A 178 -1.81 -1.72 -10.39
N GLN A 179 -2.55 -2.70 -10.89
CA GLN A 179 -3.84 -3.07 -10.32
C GLN A 179 -3.68 -3.63 -8.91
N ALA A 180 -2.55 -4.26 -8.62
CA ALA A 180 -2.21 -4.75 -7.29
C ALA A 180 -2.13 -3.64 -6.23
N ASP A 181 -1.74 -2.43 -6.62
CA ASP A 181 -1.55 -1.28 -5.73
C ASP A 181 -2.83 -0.48 -5.48
N LEU A 182 -3.96 -0.82 -6.15
CA LEU A 182 -5.21 -0.04 -6.08
C LEU A 182 -5.74 0.14 -4.65
N CYS A 183 -5.56 -0.85 -3.81
CA CYS A 183 -6.08 -0.82 -2.44
C CYS A 183 -5.17 -0.02 -1.48
N THR A 184 -3.85 0.05 -1.70
CA THR A 184 -2.89 0.66 -0.77
C THR A 184 -2.49 2.09 -1.15
N VAL A 185 -2.51 2.39 -2.44
CA VAL A 185 -2.14 3.70 -2.99
C VAL A 185 -2.98 4.84 -2.43
N PRO A 186 -4.32 4.74 -2.26
CA PRO A 186 -5.12 5.84 -1.76
C PRO A 186 -4.67 6.36 -0.38
N ALA A 187 -4.41 5.47 0.57
CA ALA A 187 -3.93 5.84 1.90
C ALA A 187 -2.57 6.54 1.83
N SER A 188 -1.64 6.00 1.04
CA SER A 188 -0.29 6.56 0.83
C SER A 188 -0.34 7.95 0.20
N LEU A 189 -1.17 8.15 -0.85
CA LEU A 189 -1.34 9.45 -1.51
C LEU A 189 -1.94 10.50 -0.60
N ALA A 190 -2.90 10.10 0.24
CA ALA A 190 -3.57 11.00 1.18
C ALA A 190 -2.71 11.31 2.40
N GLY A 191 -1.67 10.53 2.69
CA GLY A 191 -0.84 10.64 3.89
C GLY A 191 -1.61 10.22 5.14
N LEU A 192 -2.38 9.13 5.04
CA LEU A 192 -3.17 8.57 6.12
C LEU A 192 -2.48 7.34 6.73
N PRO A 193 -2.61 7.13 8.04
CA PRO A 193 -2.18 5.89 8.67
C PRO A 193 -3.02 4.72 8.15
N ALA A 194 -2.35 3.62 7.86
CA ALA A 194 -2.98 2.37 7.46
C ALA A 194 -2.27 1.19 8.11
N LEU A 195 -3.04 0.14 8.41
CA LEU A 195 -2.55 -1.07 9.04
C LEU A 195 -3.17 -2.28 8.35
N SER A 196 -2.36 -3.26 7.99
CA SER A 196 -2.85 -4.55 7.51
C SER A 196 -2.84 -5.57 8.64
N THR A 197 -3.94 -6.32 8.73
CA THR A 197 -4.07 -7.43 9.70
C THR A 197 -4.54 -8.69 8.97
N PRO A 198 -4.11 -9.89 9.40
CA PRO A 198 -4.56 -11.12 8.78
C PRO A 198 -6.06 -11.34 9.02
N SER A 199 -6.74 -11.94 8.05
CA SER A 199 -8.09 -12.45 8.19
C SER A 199 -8.08 -13.95 8.51
N ALA A 200 -9.26 -14.50 8.87
CA ALA A 200 -9.42 -15.94 9.05
C ALA A 200 -9.66 -16.70 7.72
N VAL A 201 -9.77 -15.98 6.61
CA VAL A 201 -10.04 -16.54 5.27
C VAL A 201 -8.73 -16.95 4.60
N TRP A 202 -8.73 -18.12 4.00
CA TRP A 202 -7.60 -18.69 3.26
C TRP A 202 -8.06 -19.10 1.86
N GLU A 203 -7.20 -18.95 0.90
CA GLU A 203 -7.40 -19.43 -0.46
C GLU A 203 -6.17 -20.24 -0.89
N ASN A 204 -6.36 -21.52 -1.24
CA ASN A 204 -5.29 -22.42 -1.69
C ASN A 204 -4.06 -22.45 -0.75
N ASP A 205 -4.27 -22.55 0.57
CA ASP A 205 -3.22 -22.46 1.60
C ASP A 205 -2.51 -21.09 1.71
N HIS A 206 -3.01 -20.03 1.06
CA HIS A 206 -2.50 -18.67 1.17
C HIS A 206 -3.39 -17.82 2.09
N PRO A 207 -2.80 -17.09 3.04
CA PRO A 207 -3.55 -16.21 3.93
C PRO A 207 -4.05 -14.98 3.19
N THR A 208 -5.25 -14.55 3.52
CA THR A 208 -5.76 -13.24 3.15
C THR A 208 -5.66 -12.26 4.32
N GLY A 209 -5.81 -10.98 4.03
CA GLY A 209 -5.80 -9.94 5.06
C GLY A 209 -6.79 -8.84 4.75
N VAL A 210 -6.92 -7.93 5.68
CA VAL A 210 -7.67 -6.69 5.53
C VAL A 210 -6.81 -5.51 5.89
N GLN A 211 -7.12 -4.36 5.33
CA GLN A 211 -6.48 -3.08 5.60
C GLN A 211 -7.46 -2.18 6.34
N LEU A 212 -6.98 -1.55 7.40
CA LEU A 212 -7.65 -0.51 8.15
C LEU A 212 -6.99 0.83 7.84
N ILE A 213 -7.76 1.87 7.54
CA ILE A 213 -7.26 3.22 7.24
C ILE A 213 -8.00 4.20 8.15
N SER A 214 -7.29 5.14 8.77
CA SER A 214 -7.91 6.14 9.63
C SER A 214 -7.39 7.55 9.36
N ARG A 215 -7.93 8.52 10.11
CA ARG A 215 -7.49 9.92 10.03
C ARG A 215 -6.05 10.09 10.49
N PRO A 216 -5.37 11.19 10.09
CA PRO A 216 -4.01 11.47 10.52
C PRO A 216 -3.86 11.37 12.05
N PHE A 217 -2.75 10.75 12.49
CA PHE A 217 -2.39 10.57 13.89
C PHE A 217 -3.33 9.66 14.71
N ALA A 218 -4.22 8.91 14.07
CA ALA A 218 -5.08 7.92 14.73
C ALA A 218 -4.52 6.49 14.68
N ASP A 219 -3.20 6.33 14.61
CA ASP A 219 -2.51 5.04 14.57
C ASP A 219 -2.91 4.15 15.75
N GLY A 220 -3.08 4.75 16.93
CA GLY A 220 -3.51 4.04 18.15
C GLY A 220 -4.89 3.39 18.00
N LEU A 221 -5.82 4.01 17.28
CA LEU A 221 -7.13 3.41 16.98
C LEU A 221 -6.97 2.17 16.09
N LEU A 222 -6.16 2.26 15.03
CA LEU A 222 -5.93 1.13 14.12
C LEU A 222 -5.31 -0.07 14.85
N LEU A 223 -4.34 0.18 15.72
CA LEU A 223 -3.71 -0.86 16.54
C LEU A 223 -4.71 -1.49 17.52
N ARG A 224 -5.58 -0.69 18.14
CA ARG A 224 -6.65 -1.17 19.03
C ARG A 224 -7.64 -2.04 18.27
N VAL A 225 -8.12 -1.61 17.11
CA VAL A 225 -9.05 -2.40 16.29
C VAL A 225 -8.40 -3.72 15.87
N ALA A 226 -7.15 -3.69 15.42
CA ALA A 226 -6.41 -4.90 15.04
C ALA A 226 -6.23 -5.84 16.23
N HIS A 227 -5.90 -5.32 17.42
CA HIS A 227 -5.79 -6.10 18.65
C HIS A 227 -7.09 -6.84 18.97
N HIS A 228 -8.22 -6.15 18.96
CA HIS A 228 -9.52 -6.79 19.18
C HIS A 228 -9.86 -7.84 18.12
N LEU A 229 -9.53 -7.59 16.86
CA LEU A 229 -9.70 -8.57 15.79
C LEU A 229 -8.84 -9.82 16.00
N GLU A 230 -7.60 -9.68 16.47
CA GLU A 230 -6.74 -10.82 16.83
C GLU A 230 -7.34 -11.67 17.97
N GLN A 231 -7.98 -11.05 18.95
CA GLN A 231 -8.60 -11.76 20.07
C GLN A 231 -9.84 -12.56 19.66
N THR A 232 -10.55 -12.14 18.61
CA THR A 232 -11.77 -12.82 18.12
C THR A 232 -11.49 -13.88 17.07
N GLY A 233 -10.29 -13.90 16.49
CA GLY A 233 -9.95 -14.78 15.37
C GLY A 233 -9.01 -15.91 15.74
N THR A 234 -9.04 -16.97 14.95
CA THR A 234 -7.96 -17.95 14.94
C THR A 234 -6.75 -17.26 14.29
N ARG A 235 -5.62 -17.22 14.99
CA ARG A 235 -4.36 -16.85 14.38
C ARG A 235 -4.14 -17.74 13.16
N PRO A 236 -3.80 -17.17 11.99
CA PRO A 236 -3.46 -18.01 10.86
C PRO A 236 -2.33 -18.96 11.27
N PRO A 237 -2.38 -20.24 10.89
CA PRO A 237 -1.31 -21.16 11.19
C PRO A 237 -0.01 -20.65 10.56
N LEU A 238 1.09 -20.85 11.26
CA LEU A 238 2.40 -20.51 10.70
C LEU A 238 2.64 -21.35 9.43
N PRO A 239 3.20 -20.74 8.37
CA PRO A 239 3.60 -21.50 7.20
C PRO A 239 4.44 -22.73 7.59
N LYS A 240 4.16 -23.89 7.00
CA LYS A 240 4.81 -25.16 7.35
C LYS A 240 6.34 -25.08 7.48
N PRO A 241 7.09 -24.36 6.57
CA PRO A 241 8.54 -24.19 6.73
C PRO A 241 8.92 -23.42 7.99
N VAL A 242 8.14 -22.39 8.37
CA VAL A 242 8.41 -21.58 9.56
C VAL A 242 8.09 -22.34 10.83
N ALA A 243 6.98 -23.07 10.87
CA ALA A 243 6.62 -23.94 11.99
C ALA A 243 7.69 -25.02 12.25
N ALA A 244 8.25 -25.60 11.17
CA ALA A 244 9.35 -26.59 11.26
C ALA A 244 10.68 -25.99 11.77
N LEU A 245 10.96 -24.73 11.46
CA LEU A 245 12.14 -24.03 11.97
C LEU A 245 12.03 -23.73 13.48
N LEU A 246 10.88 -23.23 13.93
CA LEU A 246 10.64 -22.94 15.35
C LEU A 246 10.65 -24.18 16.23
N GLN A 247 10.25 -25.35 15.69
CA GLN A 247 10.35 -26.64 16.40
C GLN A 247 11.79 -27.13 16.56
N LYS A 248 12.73 -26.66 15.73
CA LYS A 248 14.16 -27.03 15.82
C LYS A 248 14.95 -26.16 16.78
N GLU A 249 14.46 -24.96 17.11
CA GLU A 249 15.14 -24.06 18.07
C GLU A 249 14.76 -24.34 19.55
N VAL A 250 13.82 -25.24 19.82
CA VAL A 250 13.35 -25.61 21.16
C VAL A 250 13.98 -26.91 21.66
N LEU A 251 14.90 -27.53 20.92
CA LEU A 251 15.71 -28.67 21.29
C LEU A 251 17.18 -28.28 21.45
#